data_a7c7f927f5b68ab6529fb12c4ccf9f5b
#
_entry.id   a7c7f927f5b68ab6529fb12c4ccf9f5b
#
_cell.length_a   1.000
_cell.length_b   1.000
_cell.length_c   1.000
_cell.angle_alpha   90.00
_cell.angle_beta   90.00
_cell.angle_gamma   90.00
#
_symmetry.space_group_name_H-M   'P 1'
#
loop_
_entity.id
_entity.type
_entity.pdbx_description
1 polymer ?
#
loop_
_entity_poly.entity_id
_entity_poly.type
_entity_poly.pdbx_seq_one_letter_code
_entity_poly.pdbx_strand_id
1 'polypeptide(L)'
;LTMDRQMLTKIISGILKNAIENTPDEGMIQMEAETLGDNIQITIRDYGVGITETNRELIFGGFFHTQDTDMYSSKRPYQFNAGGAGADLLRIKVFSERMDFSVRFETTRCPYIPTDTDMCPGRISDCKFIQNREGCLTTGGSTFYLDFPQV
;
A
#
# COMPACT_ATOMS: atom_id res chain seq x y z
N LEU A 1 23.42 -3.57 3.50
CA LEU A 1 22.55 -3.78 2.33
C LEU A 1 23.33 -3.45 1.06
N THR A 2 23.56 -4.42 0.21
CA THR A 2 24.32 -4.29 -1.06
C THR A 2 23.41 -4.08 -2.28
N MET A 3 22.25 -3.49 -2.09
CA MET A 3 21.34 -3.18 -3.18
C MET A 3 21.69 -1.82 -3.83
N ASP A 4 21.53 -1.74 -5.15
CA ASP A 4 21.65 -0.47 -5.87
C ASP A 4 20.65 0.56 -5.37
N ARG A 5 21.15 1.77 -5.09
CA ARG A 5 20.33 2.86 -4.53
C ARG A 5 19.13 3.22 -5.41
N GLN A 6 19.30 3.23 -6.73
CA GLN A 6 18.22 3.59 -7.64
C GLN A 6 17.13 2.51 -7.63
N MET A 7 17.53 1.26 -7.52
CA MET A 7 16.62 0.13 -7.43
C MET A 7 15.80 0.19 -6.14
N LEU A 8 16.46 0.35 -4.98
CA LEU A 8 15.78 0.51 -3.70
C LEU A 8 14.78 1.67 -3.72
N THR A 9 15.19 2.81 -4.29
CA THR A 9 14.31 3.97 -4.46
C THR A 9 13.07 3.63 -5.30
N LYS A 10 13.21 2.90 -6.39
CA LYS A 10 12.09 2.47 -7.24
C LYS A 10 11.13 1.54 -6.50
N ILE A 11 11.66 0.58 -5.73
CA ILE A 11 10.85 -0.35 -4.94
C ILE A 11 10.03 0.41 -3.90
N ILE A 12 10.68 1.20 -3.06
CA ILE A 12 10.03 1.97 -1.99
C ILE A 12 9.01 2.96 -2.58
N SER A 13 9.39 3.69 -3.63
CA SER A 13 8.49 4.65 -4.28
C SER A 13 7.26 3.97 -4.87
N GLY A 14 7.40 2.78 -5.45
CA GLY A 14 6.27 2.02 -5.99
C GLY A 14 5.27 1.63 -4.91
N ILE A 15 5.74 1.16 -3.75
CA ILE A 15 4.87 0.81 -2.62
C ILE A 15 4.24 2.06 -2.00
N LEU A 16 5.00 3.14 -1.83
CA LEU A 16 4.47 4.40 -1.30
C LEU A 16 3.38 4.99 -2.21
N LYS A 17 3.55 4.93 -3.53
CA LYS A 17 2.51 5.34 -4.47
C LYS A 17 1.22 4.53 -4.27
N ASN A 18 1.35 3.21 -4.19
CA ASN A 18 0.21 2.34 -3.91
C ASN A 18 -0.46 2.69 -2.57
N ALA A 19 0.32 2.92 -1.53
CA ALA A 19 -0.19 3.33 -0.22
C ALA A 19 -0.93 4.68 -0.30
N ILE A 20 -0.38 5.66 -1.01
CA ILE A 20 -1.02 6.98 -1.22
C ILE A 20 -2.33 6.84 -1.98
N GLU A 21 -2.36 6.02 -3.04
CA GLU A 21 -3.59 5.80 -3.83
C GLU A 21 -4.72 5.19 -3.01
N ASN A 22 -4.40 4.31 -2.07
CA ASN A 22 -5.40 3.54 -1.32
C ASN A 22 -5.72 4.13 0.06
N THR A 23 -5.02 5.16 0.51
CA THR A 23 -5.28 5.85 1.78
C THR A 23 -6.21 7.04 1.54
N PRO A 24 -7.33 7.17 2.27
CA PRO A 24 -8.19 8.34 2.15
C PRO A 24 -7.43 9.61 2.59
N ASP A 25 -7.90 10.77 2.12
CA ASP A 25 -7.43 12.06 2.61
C ASP A 25 -7.54 12.15 4.12
N GLU A 26 -6.63 12.85 4.77
CA GLU A 26 -6.49 12.92 6.23
C GLU A 26 -6.04 11.60 6.88
N GLY A 27 -5.75 10.58 6.08
CA GLY A 27 -5.26 9.28 6.51
C GLY A 27 -3.79 9.27 6.88
N MET A 28 -3.27 8.09 7.19
CA MET A 28 -1.89 7.90 7.64
C MET A 28 -1.20 6.78 6.87
N ILE A 29 0.08 7.01 6.57
CA ILE A 29 1.00 5.99 6.06
C ILE A 29 2.21 5.98 6.99
N GLN A 30 2.63 4.79 7.40
CA GLN A 30 3.81 4.58 8.24
C GLN A 30 4.87 3.82 7.46
N MET A 31 6.12 4.23 7.62
CA MET A 31 7.28 3.50 7.10
C MET A 31 8.31 3.35 8.21
N GLU A 32 8.74 2.12 8.41
CA GLU A 32 9.72 1.74 9.43
C GLU A 32 10.80 0.88 8.80
N ALA A 33 11.99 0.93 9.36
CA ALA A 33 13.10 0.05 8.99
C ALA A 33 13.77 -0.47 10.26
N GLU A 34 13.95 -1.78 10.34
CA GLU A 34 14.59 -2.43 11.49
C GLU A 34 15.50 -3.57 11.04
N THR A 35 16.43 -3.91 11.92
CA THR A 35 17.28 -5.09 11.74
C THR A 35 16.66 -6.27 12.47
N LEU A 36 16.35 -7.33 11.75
CA LEU A 36 15.79 -8.59 12.26
C LEU A 36 16.75 -9.73 11.95
N GLY A 37 17.58 -10.09 12.94
CA GLY A 37 18.65 -11.10 12.74
C GLY A 37 19.61 -10.65 11.65
N ASP A 38 19.76 -11.49 10.61
CA ASP A 38 20.64 -11.22 9.46
C ASP A 38 19.92 -10.47 8.32
N ASN A 39 18.76 -9.90 8.57
CA ASN A 39 17.99 -9.15 7.57
C ASN A 39 17.74 -7.71 8.01
N ILE A 40 17.60 -6.83 7.03
CA ILE A 40 16.98 -5.51 7.21
C ILE A 40 15.55 -5.62 6.70
N GLN A 41 14.57 -5.39 7.57
CA GLN A 41 13.17 -5.33 7.18
C GLN A 41 12.74 -3.88 7.02
N ILE A 42 12.12 -3.56 5.89
CA ILE A 42 11.41 -2.30 5.67
C ILE A 42 9.92 -2.60 5.64
N THR A 43 9.18 -1.97 6.53
CA THR A 43 7.72 -2.09 6.62
C THR A 43 7.07 -0.80 6.13
N ILE A 44 6.12 -0.91 5.21
CA ILE A 44 5.30 0.20 4.74
C ILE A 44 3.84 -0.17 4.95
N ARG A 45 3.16 0.58 5.81
CA ARG A 45 1.76 0.36 6.18
C ARG A 45 0.91 1.56 5.82
N ASP A 46 -0.18 1.32 5.13
CA ASP A 46 -1.26 2.28 4.95
C ASP A 46 -2.47 1.90 5.82
N TYR A 47 -3.24 2.89 6.21
CA TYR A 47 -4.53 2.74 6.88
C TYR A 47 -5.66 3.11 5.90
N GLY A 48 -5.61 2.49 4.74
CA GLY A 48 -6.55 2.69 3.67
C GLY A 48 -7.72 1.71 3.70
N VAL A 49 -8.32 1.55 2.54
CA VAL A 49 -9.52 0.70 2.39
C VAL A 49 -9.21 -0.79 2.49
N GLY A 50 -7.95 -1.18 2.28
CA GLY A 50 -7.56 -2.57 2.18
C GLY A 50 -8.14 -3.27 0.94
N ILE A 51 -7.90 -4.57 0.84
CA ILE A 51 -8.29 -5.38 -0.31
C ILE A 51 -9.12 -6.56 0.17
N THR A 52 -10.15 -6.91 -0.59
CA THR A 52 -10.95 -8.11 -0.32
C THR A 52 -10.12 -9.38 -0.54
N GLU A 53 -10.44 -10.44 0.16
CA GLU A 53 -9.77 -11.74 0.02
C GLU A 53 -9.75 -12.21 -1.45
N THR A 54 -10.86 -12.03 -2.16
CA THR A 54 -11.00 -12.37 -3.58
C THR A 54 -9.98 -11.67 -4.48
N ASN A 55 -9.61 -10.42 -4.14
CA ASN A 55 -8.71 -9.61 -4.94
C ASN A 55 -7.25 -9.70 -4.51
N ARG A 56 -6.98 -10.33 -3.36
CA ARG A 56 -5.65 -10.40 -2.78
C ARG A 56 -4.61 -11.06 -3.67
N GLU A 57 -5.00 -12.13 -4.36
CA GLU A 57 -4.09 -12.86 -5.25
C GLU A 57 -3.76 -12.08 -6.54
N LEU A 58 -4.62 -11.13 -6.92
CA LEU A 58 -4.48 -10.38 -8.16
C LEU A 58 -3.55 -9.18 -8.05
N ILE A 59 -3.22 -8.74 -6.83
CA ILE A 59 -2.52 -7.47 -6.60
C ILE A 59 -1.13 -7.41 -7.27
N PHE A 60 -0.44 -8.53 -7.36
CA PHE A 60 0.85 -8.64 -8.03
C PHE A 60 0.77 -8.99 -9.52
N GLY A 61 -0.43 -9.14 -10.05
CA GLY A 61 -0.66 -9.47 -11.46
C GLY A 61 -0.40 -8.30 -12.44
N GLY A 62 -0.27 -7.08 -11.94
CA GLY A 62 -0.15 -5.86 -12.73
C GLY A 62 -1.48 -5.43 -13.38
N PHE A 63 -1.59 -4.14 -13.66
CA PHE A 63 -2.76 -3.52 -14.30
C PHE A 63 -4.10 -3.76 -13.58
N PHE A 64 -4.05 -4.08 -12.29
CA PHE A 64 -5.22 -4.35 -11.48
C PHE A 64 -5.43 -3.27 -10.43
N HIS A 65 -6.60 -2.67 -10.40
CA HIS A 65 -7.04 -1.71 -9.40
C HIS A 65 -8.19 -2.32 -8.60
N THR A 66 -8.11 -2.27 -7.28
CA THR A 66 -9.11 -2.85 -6.38
C THR A 66 -10.33 -1.97 -6.17
N GLN A 67 -10.17 -0.68 -6.48
CA GLN A 67 -11.25 0.30 -6.41
C GLN A 67 -10.91 1.54 -7.25
N ASP A 68 -11.94 2.33 -7.52
CA ASP A 68 -11.79 3.65 -8.13
C ASP A 68 -11.32 4.65 -7.06
N THR A 69 -10.11 5.18 -7.25
CA THR A 69 -9.51 6.19 -6.38
C THR A 69 -9.63 7.61 -6.93
N ASP A 70 -10.29 7.79 -8.07
CA ASP A 70 -10.49 9.10 -8.70
C ASP A 70 -11.31 10.06 -7.82
N MET A 71 -12.10 9.50 -6.91
CA MET A 71 -12.89 10.27 -5.94
C MET A 71 -12.07 10.85 -4.78
N TYR A 72 -10.80 10.50 -4.65
CA TYR A 72 -9.91 11.03 -3.61
C TYR A 72 -9.40 12.41 -4.05
N SER A 73 -10.11 13.45 -3.69
CA SER A 73 -9.96 14.81 -4.25
C SER A 73 -8.62 15.51 -3.95
N SER A 74 -7.93 15.14 -2.88
CA SER A 74 -6.61 15.70 -2.56
C SER A 74 -5.49 15.02 -3.32
N LYS A 75 -5.75 13.88 -3.96
CA LYS A 75 -4.75 13.15 -4.72
C LYS A 75 -4.60 13.75 -6.10
N ARG A 76 -3.57 14.55 -6.24
CA ARG A 76 -3.09 14.96 -7.55
C ARG A 76 -2.23 13.82 -8.09
N PRO A 77 -2.69 13.04 -9.07
CA PRO A 77 -1.99 11.83 -9.53
C PRO A 77 -0.57 12.13 -10.06
N TYR A 78 -0.24 13.39 -10.31
CA TYR A 78 1.06 13.82 -10.79
C TYR A 78 2.02 14.31 -9.70
N GLN A 79 1.55 14.53 -8.48
CA GLN A 79 2.43 14.73 -7.33
C GLN A 79 2.90 13.34 -6.87
N PHE A 80 4.18 13.08 -6.83
CA PHE A 80 4.80 11.77 -6.61
C PHE A 80 4.58 10.74 -7.73
N ASN A 81 4.02 11.12 -8.89
CA ASN A 81 3.59 10.14 -9.89
C ASN A 81 2.74 9.00 -9.28
N ALA A 82 1.96 9.29 -8.24
CA ALA A 82 0.92 8.41 -7.77
C ALA A 82 -0.17 8.37 -8.84
N GLY A 83 -0.74 7.24 -9.10
CA GLY A 83 -1.58 7.02 -10.27
C GLY A 83 -0.78 6.33 -11.37
N GLY A 84 -1.08 5.10 -11.59
CA GLY A 84 -0.43 4.26 -12.58
C GLY A 84 -1.31 3.08 -12.93
N ALA A 85 -0.88 2.34 -13.92
CA ALA A 85 -1.60 1.16 -14.41
C ALA A 85 -1.44 -0.10 -13.51
N GLY A 86 -1.16 0.05 -12.22
CA GLY A 86 -0.93 -1.08 -11.30
C GLY A 86 0.36 -1.86 -11.56
N ALA A 87 1.25 -1.35 -12.41
CA ALA A 87 2.47 -2.05 -12.81
C ALA A 87 3.58 -2.02 -11.77
N ASP A 88 3.51 -1.12 -10.78
CA ASP A 88 4.58 -0.95 -9.79
C ASP A 88 4.71 -2.18 -8.88
N LEU A 89 3.61 -2.78 -8.45
CA LEU A 89 3.64 -3.99 -7.62
C LEU A 89 4.14 -5.21 -8.40
N LEU A 90 3.74 -5.36 -9.66
CA LEU A 90 4.30 -6.39 -10.54
C LEU A 90 5.82 -6.23 -10.69
N ARG A 91 6.30 -5.01 -10.88
CA ARG A 91 7.73 -4.71 -10.97
C ARG A 91 8.47 -5.09 -9.69
N ILE A 92 7.91 -4.80 -8.52
CA ILE A 92 8.49 -5.16 -7.23
C ILE A 92 8.60 -6.67 -7.09
N LYS A 93 7.58 -7.43 -7.50
CA LYS A 93 7.63 -8.89 -7.53
C LYS A 93 8.76 -9.40 -8.43
N VAL A 94 8.88 -8.89 -9.64
CA VAL A 94 9.97 -9.26 -10.57
C VAL A 94 11.35 -8.92 -9.99
N PHE A 95 11.48 -7.79 -9.29
CA PHE A 95 12.74 -7.43 -8.64
C PHE A 95 13.07 -8.35 -7.48
N SER A 96 12.10 -8.71 -6.65
CA SER A 96 12.32 -9.63 -5.52
C SER A 96 12.83 -10.99 -6.00
N GLU A 97 12.28 -11.51 -7.09
CA GLU A 97 12.71 -12.79 -7.69
C GLU A 97 14.14 -12.76 -8.26
N ARG A 98 14.64 -11.56 -8.64
CA ARG A 98 15.94 -11.38 -9.29
C ARG A 98 17.06 -10.90 -8.36
N MET A 99 16.74 -10.31 -7.24
CA MET A 99 17.66 -9.52 -6.43
C MET A 99 17.77 -9.99 -4.97
N ASP A 100 17.42 -11.23 -4.72
CA ASP A 100 17.59 -11.88 -3.41
C ASP A 100 17.03 -11.08 -2.23
N PHE A 101 15.79 -10.59 -2.36
CA PHE A 101 15.00 -10.07 -1.26
C PHE A 101 13.59 -10.63 -1.32
N SER A 102 12.90 -10.68 -0.19
CA SER A 102 11.52 -11.16 -0.14
C SER A 102 10.52 -10.01 0.06
N VAL A 103 9.32 -10.21 -0.48
CA VAL A 103 8.18 -9.32 -0.32
C VAL A 103 7.02 -10.09 0.27
N ARG A 104 6.54 -9.66 1.42
CA ARG A 104 5.33 -10.18 2.05
C ARG A 104 4.28 -9.08 2.11
N PHE A 105 3.04 -9.46 1.92
CA PHE A 105 1.90 -8.55 1.86
C PHE A 105 0.78 -9.04 2.76
N GLU A 106 0.28 -8.15 3.59
CA GLU A 106 -0.90 -8.35 4.42
C GLU A 106 -1.90 -7.24 4.17
N THR A 107 -3.18 -7.56 4.14
CA THR A 107 -4.23 -6.59 3.91
C THR A 107 -5.48 -6.96 4.67
N THR A 108 -6.18 -5.95 5.17
CA THR A 108 -7.49 -6.08 5.80
C THR A 108 -8.40 -5.00 5.24
N ARG A 109 -9.52 -5.42 4.67
CA ARG A 109 -10.52 -4.46 4.19
C ARG A 109 -11.03 -3.64 5.38
N CYS A 110 -11.29 -2.36 5.13
CA CYS A 110 -11.89 -1.46 6.12
C CYS A 110 -13.17 -2.10 6.70
N PRO A 111 -13.23 -2.37 8.02
CA PRO A 111 -14.35 -3.06 8.64
C PRO A 111 -15.61 -2.21 8.72
N TYR A 112 -15.52 -0.92 8.49
CA TYR A 112 -16.65 0.01 8.56
C TYR A 112 -17.43 0.11 7.24
N ILE A 113 -16.87 -0.36 6.13
CA ILE A 113 -17.57 -0.42 4.84
C ILE A 113 -18.52 -1.63 4.86
N PRO A 114 -19.87 -1.40 4.81
CA PRO A 114 -20.82 -2.47 5.11
C PRO A 114 -20.87 -3.60 4.07
N THR A 115 -20.69 -3.28 2.80
CA THR A 115 -20.76 -4.24 1.70
C THR A 115 -19.60 -4.04 0.72
N ASP A 116 -19.36 -5.04 -0.13
CA ASP A 116 -18.30 -4.98 -1.15
C ASP A 116 -18.61 -3.95 -2.26
N THR A 117 -19.86 -3.53 -2.37
CA THR A 117 -20.31 -2.51 -3.33
C THR A 117 -20.28 -1.10 -2.75
N ASP A 118 -20.16 -0.96 -1.44
CA ASP A 118 -19.98 0.34 -0.81
C ASP A 118 -18.54 0.84 -0.99
N MET A 119 -18.41 2.13 -1.19
CA MET A 119 -17.12 2.78 -1.47
C MET A 119 -16.71 3.67 -0.31
N CYS A 120 -15.40 3.70 -0.04
CA CYS A 120 -14.81 4.71 0.82
C CYS A 120 -15.01 6.10 0.19
N PRO A 121 -15.48 7.12 0.95
CA PRO A 121 -15.68 8.46 0.40
C PRO A 121 -14.39 9.19 0.02
N GLY A 122 -13.23 8.62 0.31
CA GLY A 122 -11.94 9.17 -0.04
C GLY A 122 -11.40 10.25 0.90
N ARG A 123 -12.18 10.64 1.90
CA ARG A 123 -11.79 11.60 2.95
C ARG A 123 -12.36 11.16 4.28
N ILE A 124 -11.56 11.19 5.35
CA ILE A 124 -12.00 10.71 6.67
C ILE A 124 -13.14 11.57 7.22
N SER A 125 -13.05 12.88 7.10
CA SER A 125 -14.09 13.80 7.58
C SER A 125 -15.45 13.65 6.87
N ASP A 126 -15.47 13.08 5.66
CA ASP A 126 -16.67 12.82 4.88
C ASP A 126 -17.21 11.39 5.08
N CYS A 127 -16.56 10.58 5.91
CA CYS A 127 -16.90 9.18 6.07
C CYS A 127 -18.14 9.02 6.99
N LYS A 128 -19.24 8.56 6.40
CA LYS A 128 -20.50 8.27 7.11
C LYS A 128 -20.50 6.92 7.84
N PHE A 129 -19.50 6.09 7.62
CA PHE A 129 -19.42 4.73 8.18
C PHE A 129 -18.70 4.67 9.51
N ILE A 130 -17.95 5.71 9.90
CA ILE A 130 -17.23 5.78 11.17
C ILE A 130 -17.88 6.77 12.12
N GLN A 131 -17.74 6.53 13.42
CA GLN A 131 -18.20 7.45 14.45
C GLN A 131 -17.17 8.49 14.83
N ASN A 132 -15.89 8.16 14.69
CA ASN A 132 -14.78 9.03 14.97
C ASN A 132 -13.61 8.75 14.02
N ARG A 133 -12.72 9.71 13.88
CA ARG A 133 -11.55 9.64 13.00
C ARG A 133 -10.58 8.51 13.37
N GLU A 134 -10.44 8.23 14.65
CA GLU A 134 -9.49 7.23 15.15
C GLU A 134 -9.79 5.84 14.58
N GLY A 135 -11.05 5.49 14.41
CA GLY A 135 -11.44 4.23 13.79
C GLY A 135 -10.80 4.03 12.40
N CYS A 136 -10.79 5.06 11.57
CA CYS A 136 -10.16 4.99 10.26
C CYS A 136 -8.62 4.95 10.31
N LEU A 137 -8.01 5.58 11.32
CA LEU A 137 -6.55 5.65 11.48
C LEU A 137 -5.94 4.40 12.13
N THR A 138 -6.75 3.47 12.62
CA THR A 138 -6.28 2.28 13.38
C THR A 138 -6.69 0.96 12.78
N THR A 139 -7.52 0.96 11.75
CA THR A 139 -8.09 -0.26 11.17
C THR A 139 -8.06 -0.26 9.65
N GLY A 140 -8.14 -1.44 9.07
CA GLY A 140 -8.07 -1.59 7.61
C GLY A 140 -6.67 -1.35 7.04
N GLY A 141 -6.59 -1.34 5.73
CA GLY A 141 -5.37 -1.01 5.00
C GLY A 141 -4.49 -2.20 4.67
N SER A 142 -3.28 -1.89 4.24
CA SER A 142 -2.33 -2.88 3.75
C SER A 142 -0.94 -2.65 4.32
N THR A 143 -0.19 -3.73 4.47
CA THR A 143 1.19 -3.69 4.95
C THR A 143 2.07 -4.49 4.00
N PHE A 144 3.13 -3.85 3.52
CA PHE A 144 4.21 -4.49 2.79
C PHE A 144 5.41 -4.65 3.71
N TYR A 145 5.98 -5.84 3.72
CA TYR A 145 7.25 -6.16 4.38
C TYR A 145 8.27 -6.51 3.30
N LEU A 146 9.38 -5.83 3.32
CA LEU A 146 10.51 -6.05 2.42
C LEU A 146 11.67 -6.53 3.27
N ASP A 147 12.09 -7.78 3.10
CA ASP A 147 13.19 -8.37 3.84
C ASP A 147 14.42 -8.47 2.94
N PHE A 148 15.46 -7.72 3.29
CA PHE A 148 16.73 -7.68 2.58
C PHE A 148 17.80 -8.37 3.40
N PRO A 149 18.49 -9.41 2.87
CA PRO A 149 19.61 -10.02 3.58
C PRO A 149 20.75 -9.03 3.80
N GLN A 150 21.34 -9.07 4.98
CA GLN A 150 22.61 -8.40 5.25
C GLN A 150 23.74 -9.27 4.71
N VAL A 151 24.58 -8.68 3.90
CA VAL A 151 25.80 -9.31 3.39
C VAL A 151 26.98 -8.92 4.28
#